data_e4120b691db854b299e1d56c3be32758
#
_entry.id   e4120b691db854b299e1d56c3be32758
#
_cell.length_a   1.000
_cell.length_b   1.000
_cell.length_c   1.000
_cell.angle_alpha   90.00
_cell.angle_beta   90.00
_cell.angle_gamma   90.00
#
_symmetry.space_group_name_H-M   'P 1'
#
loop_
_entity.id
_entity.type
_entity.pdbx_description
1 polymer ?
#
loop_
_entity_poly.entity_id
_entity_poly.type
_entity_poly.pdbx_seq_one_letter_code
_entity_poly.pdbx_strand_id
1 'polypeptide(L)'
;TPNLESIMAVIEAAEELNSPVIMQTTPSTVKYAGLDYYLANVDAAAKRTKVPVVMHLDHGNSFELAMQAYRTGYTSIMIDGSHESFEDNIAVSKAVADACHPGKVPVEAELGKVGGKEDDLDGGDDNPYTDPQEAKEVVERTGVDSLAVGIGTAHGVYKGEPKLQFDILSQIREVVDIPLVLHGTSGVPDEAVEECIKRGICKVNYATDLRIAFTNGLNKYLAENPDTIDPKKYSAAGREEV
;
A
#
# COMPACT_ATOMS: atom_id res chain seq x y z
N THR A 1 1.66 -3.79 -6.80
CA THR A 1 1.68 -4.31 -8.21
C THR A 1 2.57 -5.55 -8.29
N PRO A 2 2.00 -6.74 -8.55
CA PRO A 2 2.77 -7.98 -8.55
C PRO A 2 3.50 -8.28 -9.88
N ASN A 3 3.09 -7.69 -10.99
CA ASN A 3 3.61 -7.98 -12.33
C ASN A 3 3.50 -6.79 -13.29
N LEU A 4 4.06 -6.94 -14.49
CA LEU A 4 4.05 -5.91 -15.54
C LEU A 4 2.63 -5.54 -15.97
N GLU A 5 1.76 -6.51 -16.13
CA GLU A 5 0.37 -6.31 -16.59
C GLU A 5 -0.41 -5.43 -15.62
N SER A 6 -0.25 -5.66 -14.30
CA SER A 6 -0.87 -4.82 -13.26
C SER A 6 -0.32 -3.39 -13.29
N ILE A 7 0.98 -3.20 -13.56
CA ILE A 7 1.56 -1.86 -13.74
C ILE A 7 0.88 -1.15 -14.92
N MET A 8 0.74 -1.85 -16.04
CA MET A 8 0.12 -1.28 -17.25
C MET A 8 -1.36 -0.92 -17.02
N ALA A 9 -2.14 -1.83 -16.41
CA ALA A 9 -3.56 -1.58 -16.11
C ALA A 9 -3.76 -0.37 -15.20
N VAL A 10 -3.00 -0.30 -14.11
CA VAL A 10 -3.11 0.81 -13.14
C VAL A 10 -2.71 2.15 -13.76
N ILE A 11 -1.68 2.18 -14.62
CA ILE A 11 -1.30 3.42 -15.32
C ILE A 11 -2.37 3.83 -16.32
N GLU A 12 -2.98 2.89 -17.06
CA GLU A 12 -4.07 3.19 -18.00
C GLU A 12 -5.29 3.77 -17.29
N ALA A 13 -5.70 3.17 -16.17
CA ALA A 13 -6.78 3.70 -15.33
C ALA A 13 -6.44 5.09 -14.76
N ALA A 14 -5.21 5.31 -14.32
CA ALA A 14 -4.75 6.60 -13.83
C ALA A 14 -4.78 7.68 -14.92
N GLU A 15 -4.41 7.35 -16.16
CA GLU A 15 -4.48 8.26 -17.31
C GLU A 15 -5.93 8.59 -17.69
N GLU A 16 -6.80 7.58 -17.75
CA GLU A 16 -8.23 7.75 -18.07
C GLU A 16 -8.91 8.68 -17.06
N LEU A 17 -8.63 8.50 -15.78
CA LEU A 17 -9.18 9.29 -14.69
C LEU A 17 -8.41 10.59 -14.41
N ASN A 18 -7.30 10.85 -15.10
CA ASN A 18 -6.39 11.95 -14.84
C ASN A 18 -6.02 12.07 -13.36
N SER A 19 -5.71 10.94 -12.72
CA SER A 19 -5.45 10.81 -11.29
C SER A 19 -4.00 10.42 -11.02
N PRO A 20 -3.30 11.05 -10.05
CA PRO A 20 -2.00 10.58 -9.61
C PRO A 20 -2.11 9.17 -8.99
N VAL A 21 -1.04 8.38 -9.10
CA VAL A 21 -1.02 7.01 -8.61
C VAL A 21 0.28 6.66 -7.89
N ILE A 22 0.16 5.85 -6.85
CA ILE A 22 1.28 5.27 -6.11
C ILE A 22 1.37 3.79 -6.47
N MET A 23 2.46 3.42 -7.15
CA MET A 23 2.79 2.04 -7.49
C MET A 23 3.62 1.45 -6.36
N GLN A 24 3.15 0.36 -5.76
CA GLN A 24 3.80 -0.14 -4.54
C GLN A 24 4.14 -1.63 -4.61
N THR A 25 5.20 -2.02 -3.90
CA THR A 25 5.67 -3.40 -3.76
C THR A 25 5.89 -3.72 -2.30
N THR A 26 5.34 -4.85 -1.86
CA THR A 26 5.57 -5.42 -0.53
C THR A 26 6.86 -6.25 -0.49
N PRO A 27 7.37 -6.65 0.70
CA PRO A 27 8.56 -7.50 0.82
C PRO A 27 8.46 -8.80 0.01
N SER A 28 7.30 -9.47 -0.02
CA SER A 28 7.11 -10.69 -0.82
C SER A 28 7.19 -10.42 -2.32
N THR A 29 6.63 -9.30 -2.76
CA THR A 29 6.72 -8.85 -4.15
C THR A 29 8.19 -8.56 -4.53
N VAL A 30 8.92 -7.85 -3.67
CA VAL A 30 10.36 -7.61 -3.86
C VAL A 30 11.15 -8.90 -3.93
N LYS A 31 10.85 -9.86 -3.04
CA LYS A 31 11.49 -11.20 -3.06
C LYS A 31 11.22 -11.96 -4.37
N TYR A 32 10.04 -11.74 -4.98
CA TYR A 32 9.65 -12.41 -6.23
C TYR A 32 10.50 -11.97 -7.43
N ALA A 33 10.72 -10.68 -7.63
CA ALA A 33 11.39 -10.19 -8.84
C ALA A 33 12.55 -9.21 -8.60
N GLY A 34 12.69 -8.65 -7.39
CA GLY A 34 13.72 -7.66 -7.08
C GLY A 34 13.27 -6.21 -7.27
N LEU A 35 13.87 -5.31 -6.49
CA LEU A 35 13.56 -3.88 -6.47
C LEU A 35 13.82 -3.20 -7.82
N ASP A 36 14.91 -3.59 -8.48
CA ASP A 36 15.40 -3.01 -9.73
C ASP A 36 14.46 -3.30 -10.92
N TYR A 37 13.91 -4.51 -11.02
CA TYR A 37 12.92 -4.83 -12.06
C TYR A 37 11.64 -4.03 -11.90
N TYR A 38 11.13 -3.90 -10.68
CA TYR A 38 9.93 -3.10 -10.44
C TYR A 38 10.17 -1.62 -10.72
N LEU A 39 11.27 -1.06 -10.21
CA LEU A 39 11.62 0.33 -10.49
C LEU A 39 11.75 0.59 -11.98
N ALA A 40 12.46 -0.26 -12.73
CA ALA A 40 12.66 -0.10 -14.17
C ALA A 40 11.32 -0.08 -14.94
N ASN A 41 10.38 -0.98 -14.58
CA ASN A 41 9.06 -1.03 -15.22
C ASN A 41 8.21 0.20 -14.87
N VAL A 42 8.17 0.59 -13.61
CA VAL A 42 7.40 1.78 -13.15
C VAL A 42 8.01 3.07 -13.72
N ASP A 43 9.33 3.21 -13.75
CA ASP A 43 10.02 4.37 -14.37
C ASP A 43 9.73 4.46 -15.87
N ALA A 44 9.72 3.32 -16.59
CA ALA A 44 9.35 3.29 -17.99
C ALA A 44 7.89 3.70 -18.23
N ALA A 45 6.98 3.30 -17.35
CA ALA A 45 5.58 3.71 -17.40
C ALA A 45 5.42 5.20 -17.05
N ALA A 46 6.05 5.67 -15.99
CA ALA A 46 6.02 7.07 -15.56
C ALA A 46 6.52 8.06 -16.63
N LYS A 47 7.52 7.66 -17.42
CA LYS A 47 8.03 8.48 -18.55
C LYS A 47 7.06 8.59 -19.72
N ARG A 48 6.06 7.73 -19.81
CA ARG A 48 5.08 7.70 -20.91
C ARG A 48 3.77 8.38 -20.57
N THR A 49 3.48 8.52 -19.29
CA THR A 49 2.24 9.13 -18.80
C THR A 49 2.43 10.60 -18.43
N LYS A 50 1.32 11.35 -18.34
CA LYS A 50 1.28 12.73 -17.85
C LYS A 50 0.87 12.82 -16.38
N VAL A 51 0.29 11.74 -15.83
CA VAL A 51 -0.11 11.73 -14.43
C VAL A 51 1.11 11.50 -13.53
N PRO A 52 1.16 12.11 -12.34
CA PRO A 52 2.21 11.83 -11.37
C PRO A 52 2.20 10.37 -10.93
N VAL A 53 3.37 9.73 -10.96
CA VAL A 53 3.57 8.34 -10.53
C VAL A 53 4.63 8.30 -9.44
N VAL A 54 4.31 7.62 -8.34
CA VAL A 54 5.22 7.37 -7.23
C VAL A 54 5.59 5.89 -7.20
N MET A 55 6.86 5.56 -6.96
CA MET A 55 7.30 4.19 -6.67
C MET A 55 7.54 4.05 -5.16
N HIS A 56 6.78 3.18 -4.50
CA HIS A 56 6.70 3.06 -3.05
C HIS A 56 7.03 1.65 -2.57
N LEU A 57 7.86 1.55 -1.53
CA LEU A 57 7.99 0.34 -0.73
C LEU A 57 6.86 0.31 0.28
N ASP A 58 6.04 -0.73 0.24
CA ASP A 58 4.89 -0.96 1.09
C ASP A 58 5.23 -2.03 2.14
N HIS A 59 4.86 -1.81 3.40
CA HIS A 59 5.16 -2.70 4.53
C HIS A 59 6.63 -3.15 4.62
N GLY A 60 7.57 -2.21 4.43
CA GLY A 60 9.00 -2.50 4.64
C GLY A 60 9.22 -3.04 6.06
N ASN A 61 9.73 -4.28 6.18
CA ASN A 61 9.81 -5.02 7.42
C ASN A 61 11.18 -4.93 8.11
N SER A 62 12.07 -4.10 7.62
CA SER A 62 13.39 -3.87 8.21
C SER A 62 14.02 -2.59 7.68
N PHE A 63 14.90 -2.01 8.49
CA PHE A 63 15.73 -0.87 8.09
C PHE A 63 16.54 -1.20 6.84
N GLU A 64 17.10 -2.40 6.76
CA GLU A 64 17.91 -2.87 5.63
C GLU A 64 17.13 -2.86 4.32
N LEU A 65 15.90 -3.39 4.30
CA LEU A 65 15.06 -3.39 3.11
C LEU A 65 14.64 -1.98 2.71
N ALA A 66 14.27 -1.14 3.69
CA ALA A 66 13.98 0.28 3.45
C ALA A 66 15.16 0.99 2.78
N MET A 67 16.38 0.77 3.27
CA MET A 67 17.61 1.34 2.69
C MET A 67 17.98 0.75 1.33
N GLN A 68 17.67 -0.52 1.08
CA GLN A 68 17.84 -1.12 -0.25
C GLN A 68 16.90 -0.46 -1.26
N ALA A 69 15.63 -0.30 -0.93
CA ALA A 69 14.64 0.36 -1.78
C ALA A 69 15.04 1.83 -2.05
N TYR A 70 15.42 2.57 -1.00
CA TYR A 70 15.91 3.95 -1.11
C TYR A 70 17.11 4.06 -2.07
N ARG A 71 18.13 3.20 -1.90
CA ARG A 71 19.33 3.20 -2.76
C ARG A 71 19.04 2.78 -4.20
N THR A 72 18.05 1.90 -4.40
CA THR A 72 17.61 1.49 -5.73
C THR A 72 16.93 2.64 -6.47
N GLY A 73 16.33 3.60 -5.74
CA GLY A 73 15.69 4.79 -6.32
C GLY A 73 14.18 4.82 -6.16
N TYR A 74 13.63 4.09 -5.20
CA TYR A 74 12.23 4.25 -4.81
C TYR A 74 12.01 5.67 -4.31
N THR A 75 10.90 6.26 -4.69
CA THR A 75 10.58 7.67 -4.42
C THR A 75 9.73 7.90 -3.17
N SER A 76 9.33 6.81 -2.51
CA SER A 76 8.63 6.81 -1.23
C SER A 76 8.88 5.48 -0.51
N ILE A 77 9.01 5.51 0.80
CA ILE A 77 9.36 4.33 1.62
C ILE A 77 8.39 4.23 2.77
N MET A 78 7.83 3.04 3.00
CA MET A 78 7.17 2.71 4.25
C MET A 78 8.02 1.77 5.07
N ILE A 79 8.06 2.03 6.36
CA ILE A 79 8.57 1.11 7.38
C ILE A 79 7.43 0.71 8.30
N ASP A 80 7.20 -0.58 8.42
CA ASP A 80 6.14 -1.13 9.25
C ASP A 80 6.71 -1.74 10.53
N GLY A 81 6.60 -0.99 11.61
CA GLY A 81 6.93 -1.41 12.98
C GLY A 81 5.70 -1.73 13.82
N SER A 82 4.50 -1.86 13.25
CA SER A 82 3.24 -2.05 13.97
C SER A 82 3.17 -3.37 14.76
N HIS A 83 4.00 -4.35 14.41
CA HIS A 83 4.14 -5.63 15.09
C HIS A 83 5.16 -5.62 16.24
N GLU A 84 5.95 -4.57 16.35
CA GLU A 84 6.96 -4.38 17.39
C GLU A 84 6.36 -3.68 18.63
N SER A 85 7.18 -3.45 19.66
CA SER A 85 6.79 -2.58 20.76
C SER A 85 6.64 -1.13 20.27
N PHE A 86 5.84 -0.32 20.98
CA PHE A 86 5.64 1.10 20.64
C PHE A 86 6.98 1.86 20.52
N GLU A 87 7.92 1.62 21.44
CA GLU A 87 9.24 2.26 21.42
C GLU A 87 10.13 1.75 20.28
N ASP A 88 10.05 0.46 19.92
CA ASP A 88 10.81 -0.09 18.80
C ASP A 88 10.25 0.39 17.46
N ASN A 89 8.91 0.51 17.34
CA ASN A 89 8.27 1.12 16.16
C ASN A 89 8.74 2.57 15.97
N ILE A 90 8.73 3.38 17.03
CA ILE A 90 9.26 4.75 16.97
C ILE A 90 10.75 4.75 16.58
N ALA A 91 11.54 3.89 17.18
CA ALA A 91 12.98 3.84 16.91
C ALA A 91 13.29 3.51 15.45
N VAL A 92 12.66 2.47 14.89
CA VAL A 92 12.89 2.08 13.49
C VAL A 92 12.32 3.09 12.52
N SER A 93 11.12 3.64 12.77
CA SER A 93 10.48 4.65 11.93
C SER A 93 11.32 5.92 11.86
N LYS A 94 11.81 6.39 13.01
CA LYS A 94 12.71 7.53 13.07
C LYS A 94 14.02 7.28 12.31
N ALA A 95 14.63 6.12 12.49
CA ALA A 95 15.89 5.79 11.81
C ALA A 95 15.73 5.81 10.28
N VAL A 96 14.60 5.30 9.76
CA VAL A 96 14.31 5.33 8.32
C VAL A 96 14.03 6.77 7.85
N ALA A 97 13.24 7.55 8.60
CA ALA A 97 12.98 8.96 8.28
C ALA A 97 14.27 9.78 8.24
N ASP A 98 15.10 9.69 9.27
CA ASP A 98 16.41 10.39 9.33
C ASP A 98 17.34 10.03 8.15
N ALA A 99 17.27 8.78 7.65
CA ALA A 99 18.07 8.31 6.53
C ALA A 99 17.53 8.74 5.15
N CYS A 100 16.20 8.82 4.99
CA CYS A 100 15.55 9.10 3.71
C CYS A 100 15.37 10.61 3.44
N HIS A 101 15.10 11.41 4.47
CA HIS A 101 14.82 12.85 4.33
C HIS A 101 15.94 13.67 3.69
N PRO A 102 17.24 13.41 3.94
CA PRO A 102 18.32 14.12 3.20
C PRO A 102 18.20 13.98 1.69
N GLY A 103 17.67 12.83 1.20
CA GLY A 103 17.38 12.58 -0.21
C GLY A 103 16.02 13.06 -0.67
N LYS A 104 15.23 13.72 0.20
CA LYS A 104 13.86 14.18 -0.07
C LYS A 104 12.89 13.03 -0.43
N VAL A 105 13.12 11.85 0.13
CA VAL A 105 12.22 10.70 0.00
C VAL A 105 11.33 10.65 1.24
N PRO A 106 10.00 10.79 1.07
CA PRO A 106 9.05 10.73 2.17
C PRO A 106 8.97 9.33 2.76
N VAL A 107 8.66 9.28 4.06
CA VAL A 107 8.52 8.05 4.82
C VAL A 107 7.13 7.93 5.41
N GLU A 108 6.53 6.77 5.21
CA GLU A 108 5.29 6.33 5.83
C GLU A 108 5.61 5.39 6.99
N ALA A 109 4.89 5.50 8.09
CA ALA A 109 4.90 4.52 9.19
C ALA A 109 3.49 3.98 9.43
N GLU A 110 3.38 2.94 10.24
CA GLU A 110 2.10 2.36 10.66
C GLU A 110 1.98 2.31 12.18
N LEU A 111 0.78 2.63 12.69
CA LEU A 111 0.42 2.48 14.09
C LEU A 111 -0.98 1.88 14.22
N GLY A 112 -1.14 0.98 15.18
CA GLY A 112 -2.26 0.07 15.25
C GLY A 112 -2.00 -1.14 14.37
N LYS A 113 -2.93 -2.07 14.34
CA LYS A 113 -2.80 -3.29 13.53
C LYS A 113 -3.91 -3.35 12.49
N VAL A 114 -3.53 -3.40 11.23
CA VAL A 114 -4.47 -3.75 10.17
C VAL A 114 -4.69 -5.25 10.24
N GLY A 115 -5.94 -5.67 10.41
CA GLY A 115 -6.31 -7.08 10.54
C GLY A 115 -6.02 -7.89 9.27
N GLY A 116 -6.31 -9.19 9.31
CA GLY A 116 -6.12 -10.08 8.14
C GLY A 116 -4.67 -10.48 7.92
N LYS A 117 -4.36 -10.87 6.68
CA LYS A 117 -3.04 -11.36 6.32
C LYS A 117 -2.47 -10.57 5.15
N GLU A 118 -1.36 -9.90 5.37
CA GLU A 118 -0.53 -9.29 4.33
C GLU A 118 0.83 -10.00 4.32
N ASP A 119 1.20 -10.59 3.19
CA ASP A 119 2.36 -11.46 3.02
C ASP A 119 2.38 -12.58 4.09
N ASP A 120 3.40 -12.61 4.95
CA ASP A 120 3.54 -13.58 6.05
C ASP A 120 3.11 -13.00 7.43
N LEU A 121 2.62 -11.75 7.47
CA LEU A 121 2.17 -11.09 8.69
C LEU A 121 0.70 -11.34 8.94
N ASP A 122 0.35 -11.66 10.20
CA ASP A 122 -1.02 -11.86 10.68
C ASP A 122 -1.33 -10.80 11.75
N GLY A 123 -2.39 -10.03 11.54
CA GLY A 123 -2.77 -8.90 12.38
C GLY A 123 -3.13 -9.23 13.83
N GLY A 124 -3.29 -10.50 14.19
CA GLY A 124 -3.62 -10.94 15.55
C GLY A 124 -5.00 -10.53 16.06
N ASP A 125 -5.33 -10.90 17.31
CA ASP A 125 -6.65 -10.67 17.93
C ASP A 125 -6.66 -9.55 19.01
N ASP A 126 -5.54 -8.89 19.28
CA ASP A 126 -5.46 -7.77 20.23
C ASP A 126 -6.10 -6.50 19.66
N ASN A 127 -6.39 -5.49 20.53
CA ASN A 127 -7.00 -4.23 20.09
C ASN A 127 -6.27 -3.66 18.87
N PRO A 128 -6.87 -3.72 17.67
CA PRO A 128 -6.18 -3.35 16.43
C PRO A 128 -6.21 -1.83 16.18
N TYR A 129 -6.98 -1.09 16.99
CA TYR A 129 -7.23 0.32 16.71
C TYR A 129 -6.08 1.20 17.17
N THR A 130 -5.77 2.20 16.32
CA THR A 130 -4.79 3.23 16.64
C THR A 130 -5.32 4.14 17.76
N ASP A 131 -4.54 4.32 18.83
CA ASP A 131 -4.82 5.33 19.85
C ASP A 131 -4.42 6.72 19.32
N PRO A 132 -5.31 7.74 19.40
CA PRO A 132 -5.01 9.08 18.89
C PRO A 132 -3.81 9.77 19.57
N GLN A 133 -3.57 9.54 20.87
CA GLN A 133 -2.44 10.16 21.56
C GLN A 133 -1.12 9.48 21.20
N GLU A 134 -1.12 8.16 21.04
CA GLU A 134 0.03 7.42 20.52
C GLU A 134 0.33 7.83 19.06
N ALA A 135 -0.69 8.04 18.23
CA ALA A 135 -0.51 8.54 16.85
C ALA A 135 0.20 9.90 16.81
N LYS A 136 -0.23 10.83 17.68
CA LYS A 136 0.43 12.13 17.83
C LYS A 136 1.90 11.96 18.26
N GLU A 137 2.15 11.13 19.28
CA GLU A 137 3.49 10.90 19.80
C GLU A 137 4.42 10.27 18.75
N VAL A 138 3.94 9.28 17.98
CA VAL A 138 4.70 8.68 16.87
C VAL A 138 5.11 9.74 15.88
N VAL A 139 4.18 10.58 15.40
CA VAL A 139 4.47 11.63 14.42
C VAL A 139 5.48 12.64 14.94
N GLU A 140 5.29 13.13 16.17
CA GLU A 140 6.19 14.11 16.78
C GLU A 140 7.61 13.57 17.02
N ARG A 141 7.74 12.29 17.40
CA ARG A 141 9.02 11.68 17.73
C ARG A 141 9.78 11.15 16.51
N THR A 142 9.08 10.74 15.47
CA THR A 142 9.68 10.13 14.28
C THR A 142 9.90 11.11 13.14
N GLY A 143 9.00 12.08 12.98
CA GLY A 143 9.00 13.02 11.87
C GLY A 143 8.63 12.39 10.52
N VAL A 144 7.87 11.28 10.51
CA VAL A 144 7.39 10.65 9.28
C VAL A 144 6.41 11.55 8.54
N ASP A 145 6.28 11.35 7.22
CA ASP A 145 5.51 12.23 6.33
C ASP A 145 4.05 11.77 6.15
N SER A 146 3.76 10.51 6.44
CA SER A 146 2.40 9.96 6.47
C SER A 146 2.28 8.83 7.48
N LEU A 147 1.06 8.58 7.96
CA LEU A 147 0.79 7.57 8.98
C LEU A 147 -0.38 6.67 8.55
N ALA A 148 -0.11 5.37 8.41
CA ALA A 148 -1.13 4.35 8.26
C ALA A 148 -1.74 4.05 9.64
N VAL A 149 -3.10 4.00 9.67
CA VAL A 149 -3.84 3.90 10.92
C VAL A 149 -4.79 2.69 10.91
N GLY A 150 -4.80 1.94 12.01
CA GLY A 150 -5.73 0.84 12.26
C GLY A 150 -7.08 1.37 12.72
N ILE A 151 -8.09 1.30 11.86
CA ILE A 151 -9.46 1.70 12.18
C ILE A 151 -10.49 0.59 11.91
N GLY A 152 -10.05 -0.67 11.80
CA GLY A 152 -10.91 -1.83 11.62
C GLY A 152 -10.95 -2.38 10.21
N THR A 153 -10.07 -1.95 9.32
CA THR A 153 -9.80 -2.60 8.03
C THR A 153 -8.95 -3.86 8.20
N ALA A 154 -8.93 -4.71 7.17
CA ALA A 154 -8.15 -5.93 7.14
C ALA A 154 -7.61 -6.23 5.74
N HIS A 155 -6.40 -6.78 5.69
CA HIS A 155 -5.80 -7.25 4.44
C HIS A 155 -6.44 -8.57 3.95
N GLY A 156 -6.48 -8.74 2.64
CA GLY A 156 -7.02 -9.95 2.02
C GLY A 156 -8.53 -9.90 1.79
N VAL A 157 -9.16 -11.09 1.74
CA VAL A 157 -10.60 -11.21 1.50
C VAL A 157 -11.36 -11.16 2.82
N TYR A 158 -12.27 -10.21 2.96
CA TYR A 158 -13.13 -10.12 4.14
C TYR A 158 -14.06 -11.35 4.29
N LYS A 159 -14.18 -11.85 5.51
CA LYS A 159 -15.14 -12.91 5.86
C LYS A 159 -16.52 -12.38 6.26
N GLY A 160 -16.71 -11.09 6.23
CA GLY A 160 -17.95 -10.38 6.59
C GLY A 160 -17.81 -8.91 6.28
N GLU A 161 -18.82 -8.12 6.60
CA GLU A 161 -18.80 -6.68 6.37
C GLU A 161 -17.79 -5.98 7.30
N PRO A 162 -16.86 -5.17 6.77
CA PRO A 162 -15.89 -4.45 7.59
C PRO A 162 -16.58 -3.40 8.48
N LYS A 163 -16.14 -3.30 9.73
CA LYS A 163 -16.69 -2.36 10.72
C LYS A 163 -15.67 -1.28 11.04
N LEU A 164 -15.70 -0.21 10.26
CA LEU A 164 -14.76 0.90 10.40
C LEU A 164 -15.11 1.81 11.59
N GLN A 165 -14.08 2.25 12.30
CA GLN A 165 -14.17 3.13 13.48
C GLN A 165 -13.98 4.60 13.05
N PHE A 166 -15.00 5.18 12.43
CA PHE A 166 -14.94 6.56 11.90
C PHE A 166 -14.67 7.61 12.98
N ASP A 167 -15.15 7.40 14.22
CA ASP A 167 -14.92 8.34 15.32
C ASP A 167 -13.46 8.34 15.77
N ILE A 168 -12.82 7.16 15.78
CA ILE A 168 -11.37 7.04 16.04
C ILE A 168 -10.60 7.79 14.95
N LEU A 169 -10.95 7.60 13.68
CA LEU A 169 -10.30 8.31 12.57
C LEU A 169 -10.39 9.83 12.75
N SER A 170 -11.58 10.34 13.12
CA SER A 170 -11.78 11.77 13.37
C SER A 170 -10.92 12.27 14.53
N GLN A 171 -10.83 11.51 15.63
CA GLN A 171 -9.99 11.85 16.78
C GLN A 171 -8.50 11.86 16.43
N ILE A 172 -8.03 10.90 15.61
CA ILE A 172 -6.66 10.90 15.10
C ILE A 172 -6.41 12.16 14.25
N ARG A 173 -7.33 12.48 13.33
CA ARG A 173 -7.20 13.67 12.46
C ARG A 173 -7.13 14.98 13.24
N GLU A 174 -7.81 15.09 14.39
CA GLU A 174 -7.76 16.27 15.26
C GLU A 174 -6.36 16.52 15.87
N VAL A 175 -5.56 15.48 16.04
CA VAL A 175 -4.25 15.57 16.74
C VAL A 175 -3.04 15.30 15.85
N VAL A 176 -3.26 14.82 14.61
CA VAL A 176 -2.23 14.49 13.62
C VAL A 176 -2.42 15.37 12.38
N ASP A 177 -1.41 16.17 12.03
CA ASP A 177 -1.49 17.11 10.89
C ASP A 177 -0.98 16.52 9.56
N ILE A 178 -0.19 15.43 9.60
CA ILE A 178 0.31 14.77 8.39
C ILE A 178 -0.78 13.94 7.67
N PRO A 179 -0.61 13.60 6.37
CA PRO A 179 -1.49 12.70 5.66
C PRO A 179 -1.72 11.37 6.38
N LEU A 180 -3.00 10.95 6.48
CA LEU A 180 -3.39 9.65 7.00
C LEU A 180 -3.62 8.66 5.85
N VAL A 181 -3.27 7.40 6.10
CA VAL A 181 -3.32 6.32 5.11
C VAL A 181 -4.25 5.21 5.59
N LEU A 182 -5.05 4.66 4.66
CA LEU A 182 -5.94 3.52 4.89
C LEU A 182 -5.39 2.29 4.17
N HIS A 183 -5.00 1.27 4.94
CA HIS A 183 -4.61 -0.04 4.43
C HIS A 183 -5.81 -1.00 4.47
N GLY A 184 -5.69 -2.14 3.76
CA GLY A 184 -6.73 -3.16 3.74
C GLY A 184 -8.06 -2.70 3.13
N THR A 185 -8.02 -1.85 2.10
CA THR A 185 -9.21 -1.22 1.53
C THR A 185 -9.97 -2.12 0.54
N SER A 186 -9.31 -3.13 -0.05
CA SER A 186 -9.96 -4.10 -0.95
C SER A 186 -11.17 -4.76 -0.28
N GLY A 187 -12.35 -4.66 -0.92
CA GLY A 187 -13.62 -5.20 -0.38
C GLY A 187 -14.31 -4.32 0.67
N VAL A 188 -13.80 -3.13 0.97
CA VAL A 188 -14.51 -2.11 1.74
C VAL A 188 -15.53 -1.41 0.84
N PRO A 189 -16.80 -1.21 1.26
CA PRO A 189 -17.77 -0.47 0.46
C PRO A 189 -17.30 0.95 0.11
N ASP A 190 -17.59 1.40 -1.11
CA ASP A 190 -17.15 2.70 -1.63
C ASP A 190 -17.59 3.86 -0.73
N GLU A 191 -18.82 3.81 -0.21
CA GLU A 191 -19.37 4.83 0.68
C GLU A 191 -18.56 4.93 1.99
N ALA A 192 -18.04 3.80 2.48
CA ALA A 192 -17.19 3.78 3.68
C ALA A 192 -15.80 4.36 3.40
N VAL A 193 -15.24 4.10 2.21
CA VAL A 193 -13.98 4.70 1.77
C VAL A 193 -14.13 6.21 1.58
N GLU A 194 -15.22 6.66 0.94
CA GLU A 194 -15.54 8.09 0.81
C GLU A 194 -15.67 8.78 2.17
N GLU A 195 -16.29 8.13 3.15
CA GLU A 195 -16.41 8.67 4.51
C GLU A 195 -15.03 8.77 5.19
N CYS A 196 -14.14 7.79 4.99
CA CYS A 196 -12.75 7.88 5.45
C CYS A 196 -12.01 9.07 4.83
N ILE A 197 -12.17 9.29 3.52
CA ILE A 197 -11.55 10.43 2.81
C ILE A 197 -12.08 11.75 3.36
N LYS A 198 -13.38 11.89 3.57
CA LYS A 198 -13.99 13.08 4.19
C LYS A 198 -13.43 13.37 5.58
N ARG A 199 -13.01 12.34 6.32
CA ARG A 199 -12.42 12.44 7.66
C ARG A 199 -10.90 12.54 7.68
N GLY A 200 -10.25 12.66 6.52
CA GLY A 200 -8.83 13.00 6.43
C GLY A 200 -7.90 11.92 5.92
N ILE A 201 -8.41 10.78 5.45
CA ILE A 201 -7.58 9.83 4.69
C ILE A 201 -7.17 10.48 3.36
N CYS A 202 -5.88 10.41 3.05
CA CYS A 202 -5.27 11.01 1.85
C CYS A 202 -4.71 9.96 0.87
N LYS A 203 -4.45 8.75 1.34
CA LYS A 203 -3.94 7.61 0.56
C LYS A 203 -4.74 6.37 0.93
N VAL A 204 -5.12 5.57 -0.06
CA VAL A 204 -5.80 4.28 0.12
C VAL A 204 -5.06 3.18 -0.62
N ASN A 205 -4.89 2.02 0.01
CA ASN A 205 -4.16 0.90 -0.56
C ASN A 205 -5.12 -0.20 -1.05
N TYR A 206 -5.03 -0.52 -2.34
CA TYR A 206 -5.75 -1.63 -2.97
C TYR A 206 -4.77 -2.67 -3.50
N ALA A 207 -5.00 -3.94 -3.19
CA ALA A 207 -4.19 -5.06 -3.70
C ALA A 207 -5.06 -6.26 -4.08
N THR A 208 -5.87 -6.76 -3.15
CA THR A 208 -6.61 -8.02 -3.31
C THR A 208 -7.63 -7.95 -4.45
N ASP A 209 -8.36 -6.84 -4.60
CA ASP A 209 -9.34 -6.67 -5.69
C ASP A 209 -8.67 -6.73 -7.06
N LEU A 210 -7.51 -6.08 -7.22
CA LEU A 210 -6.75 -6.13 -8.47
C LEU A 210 -6.24 -7.54 -8.78
N ARG A 211 -5.77 -8.27 -7.75
CA ARG A 211 -5.33 -9.67 -7.89
C ARG A 211 -6.49 -10.60 -8.30
N ILE A 212 -7.66 -10.41 -7.71
CA ILE A 212 -8.88 -11.16 -8.03
C ILE A 212 -9.32 -10.87 -9.46
N ALA A 213 -9.42 -9.61 -9.85
CA ALA A 213 -9.79 -9.18 -11.20
C ALA A 213 -8.86 -9.81 -12.25
N PHE A 214 -7.54 -9.66 -12.07
CA PHE A 214 -6.53 -10.25 -12.95
C PHE A 214 -6.70 -11.76 -13.08
N THR A 215 -6.86 -12.47 -11.95
CA THR A 215 -7.00 -13.94 -11.95
C THR A 215 -8.29 -14.39 -12.64
N ASN A 216 -9.39 -13.65 -12.45
CA ASN A 216 -10.67 -13.95 -13.09
C ASN A 216 -10.59 -13.80 -14.61
N GLY A 217 -10.00 -12.71 -15.11
CA GLY A 217 -9.80 -12.50 -16.53
C GLY A 217 -8.93 -13.56 -17.18
N LEU A 218 -7.84 -13.92 -16.52
CA LEU A 218 -6.96 -15.00 -16.95
C LEU A 218 -7.68 -16.34 -17.02
N ASN A 219 -8.39 -16.72 -15.96
CA ASN A 219 -9.12 -17.98 -15.88
C ASN A 219 -10.23 -18.08 -16.93
N LYS A 220 -10.99 -17.01 -17.13
CA LYS A 220 -12.03 -16.92 -18.15
C LYS A 220 -11.46 -17.16 -19.53
N TYR A 221 -10.37 -16.47 -19.87
CA TYR A 221 -9.72 -16.62 -21.16
C TYR A 221 -9.22 -18.04 -21.40
N LEU A 222 -8.56 -18.66 -20.41
CA LEU A 222 -8.06 -20.04 -20.54
C LEU A 222 -9.19 -21.06 -20.66
N ALA A 223 -10.32 -20.84 -19.99
CA ALA A 223 -11.50 -21.71 -20.11
C ALA A 223 -12.10 -21.66 -21.52
N GLU A 224 -12.14 -20.48 -22.13
CA GLU A 224 -12.65 -20.29 -23.49
C GLU A 224 -11.64 -20.71 -24.58
N ASN A 225 -10.35 -20.73 -24.26
CA ASN A 225 -9.24 -20.99 -25.19
C ASN A 225 -8.25 -22.03 -24.62
N PRO A 226 -8.67 -23.29 -24.42
CA PRO A 226 -7.88 -24.29 -23.67
C PRO A 226 -6.54 -24.64 -24.30
N ASP A 227 -6.39 -24.45 -25.62
CA ASP A 227 -5.16 -24.74 -26.36
C ASP A 227 -4.17 -23.56 -26.40
N THR A 228 -4.46 -22.48 -25.67
CA THR A 228 -3.57 -21.29 -25.63
C THR A 228 -2.31 -21.59 -24.84
N ILE A 229 -1.15 -21.42 -25.49
CA ILE A 229 0.18 -21.55 -24.89
C ILE A 229 0.92 -20.21 -24.77
N ASP A 230 0.42 -19.14 -25.40
CA ASP A 230 1.07 -17.82 -25.42
C ASP A 230 0.65 -17.01 -24.18
N PRO A 231 1.59 -16.75 -23.22
CA PRO A 231 1.28 -16.01 -22.01
C PRO A 231 0.78 -14.59 -22.26
N LYS A 232 1.19 -13.94 -23.34
CA LYS A 232 0.72 -12.59 -23.67
C LYS A 232 -0.81 -12.52 -23.84
N LYS A 233 -1.44 -13.60 -24.34
CA LYS A 233 -2.88 -13.64 -24.59
C LYS A 233 -3.69 -13.72 -23.30
N TYR A 234 -3.36 -14.65 -22.39
CA TYR A 234 -4.09 -14.78 -21.14
C TYR A 234 -3.71 -13.71 -20.12
N SER A 235 -2.47 -13.23 -20.14
CA SER A 235 -2.08 -12.08 -19.31
C SER A 235 -2.76 -10.77 -19.76
N ALA A 236 -2.97 -10.58 -21.09
CA ALA A 236 -3.73 -9.45 -21.60
C ALA A 236 -5.18 -9.47 -21.11
N ALA A 237 -5.84 -10.64 -21.12
CA ALA A 237 -7.20 -10.78 -20.59
C ALA A 237 -7.25 -10.51 -19.07
N GLY A 238 -6.24 -10.93 -18.32
CA GLY A 238 -6.11 -10.55 -16.91
C GLY A 238 -5.96 -9.05 -16.69
N ARG A 239 -5.16 -8.37 -17.55
CA ARG A 239 -4.98 -6.93 -17.49
C ARG A 239 -6.26 -6.14 -17.80
N GLU A 240 -7.07 -6.59 -18.73
CA GLU A 240 -8.32 -5.93 -19.13
C GLU A 240 -9.37 -5.93 -18.00
N GLU A 241 -9.34 -6.89 -17.10
CA GLU A 241 -10.27 -6.97 -15.96
C GLU A 241 -9.78 -6.13 -14.74
N VAL A 242 -8.50 -5.75 -14.68
CA VAL A 242 -7.93 -4.86 -13.66
C VAL A 242 -8.25 -3.40 -13.98
#